data_55d7ec74745ea57a754e87b40d3a841c
#
_entry.id   55d7ec74745ea57a754e87b40d3a841c
#
_cell.length_a   1.000
_cell.length_b   1.000
_cell.length_c   1.000
_cell.angle_alpha   90.00
_cell.angle_beta   90.00
_cell.angle_gamma   90.00
#
_symmetry.space_group_name_H-M   'P 1'
#
loop_
_entity.id
_entity.type
_entity.pdbx_description
1 polymer ?
#
loop_
_entity_poly.entity_id
_entity_poly.type
_entity_poly.pdbx_seq_one_letter_code
_entity_poly.pdbx_strand_id
1 'polypeptide(L)'
;LAVGKRGEHGIVIRAAHFPGRAPIDAYGNGGFRFADMSHKGSILCLPSGIYGWEPANPAAVAAEDLSRVLSEAGEIELLLIGTGTILRPPSAVLRGTLKQAGVTVEPMATGPAVRTFNVLLAEDRAVAAALIAVD
;
A
#
# COMPACT_ATOMS: atom_id res chain seq x y z
N LEU A 1 4.67 9.76 18.21
CA LEU A 1 4.57 9.10 18.47
C LEU A 1 4.57 8.42 18.61
N ALA A 2 4.48 8.33 18.26
CA ALA A 2 4.30 7.61 18.37
C ALA A 2 4.48 6.89 18.53
N VAL A 3 4.29 6.67 18.32
CA VAL A 3 4.29 5.81 18.51
C VAL A 3 4.64 5.14 18.84
N GLY A 4 4.62 4.79 18.93
CA GLY A 4 4.65 4.01 19.34
C GLY A 4 4.70 3.64 19.98
N LYS A 5 4.29 3.34 20.45
CA LYS A 5 4.27 2.87 21.25
C LYS A 5 4.37 1.85 21.60
N ARG A 6 4.48 1.26 21.87
CA ARG A 6 4.42 0.26 22.12
C ARG A 6 4.18 -0.30 22.83
N GLY A 7 3.89 -0.38 22.87
CA GLY A 7 3.57 -0.96 23.46
C GLY A 7 3.23 -1.58 23.54
N GLU A 8 2.98 -1.76 23.68
CA GLU A 8 2.57 -2.33 23.59
C GLU A 8 2.73 -3.22 23.22
N HIS A 9 2.54 -3.83 23.20
CA HIS A 9 2.51 -4.52 22.71
C HIS A 9 2.42 -5.13 22.01
N GLY A 10 2.38 -6.07 22.54
CA GLY A 10 1.88 -6.75 21.48
C GLY A 10 1.59 -6.03 20.20
N ILE A 11 0.43 -5.52 20.09
CA ILE A 11 0.03 -4.83 18.86
C ILE A 11 0.56 -3.42 18.85
N VAL A 12 1.24 -3.08 17.77
CA VAL A 12 1.70 -1.72 17.55
C VAL A 12 0.75 -1.05 16.58
N ILE A 13 0.07 -0.03 17.06
CA ILE A 13 -0.78 0.78 16.19
C ILE A 13 0.07 1.93 15.68
N ARG A 14 0.23 2.00 14.39
CA ARG A 14 1.05 3.02 13.77
C ARG A 14 0.20 4.11 13.18
N ALA A 15 0.58 5.35 13.47
CA ALA A 15 -0.01 6.50 12.82
C ALA A 15 0.44 6.52 11.35
N ALA A 16 -0.31 7.19 10.52
CA ALA A 16 0.10 7.41 9.14
C ALA A 16 1.39 8.22 9.10
N HIS A 17 2.29 7.87 8.18
CA HIS A 17 3.47 8.69 7.92
C HIS A 17 3.05 10.00 7.27
N PHE A 18 1.96 10.00 6.51
CA PHE A 18 1.38 11.19 5.92
C PHE A 18 -0.14 11.09 6.04
N PRO A 19 -0.82 12.12 6.59
CA PRO A 19 -2.26 12.07 6.83
C PRO A 19 -3.05 12.49 5.59
N GLY A 20 -3.31 11.57 4.70
CA GLY A 20 -4.07 11.83 3.50
C GLY A 20 -3.39 11.31 2.26
N ARG A 21 -3.81 11.79 1.12
CA ARG A 21 -3.34 11.29 -0.17
C ARG A 21 -2.21 12.16 -0.71
N ALA A 22 -1.20 11.51 -1.24
CA ALA A 22 -0.08 12.21 -1.87
C ALA A 22 0.53 11.30 -2.95
N PRO A 23 1.08 11.88 -4.02
CA PRO A 23 1.77 11.09 -5.02
C PRO A 23 3.10 10.55 -4.47
N ILE A 24 3.59 9.49 -5.10
CA ILE A 24 4.89 8.93 -4.78
C ILE A 24 5.91 9.59 -5.70
N ASP A 25 6.84 10.33 -5.11
CA ASP A 25 7.81 11.13 -5.87
C ASP A 25 8.96 10.30 -6.43
N ALA A 26 9.37 9.25 -5.70
CA ALA A 26 10.46 8.38 -6.13
C ALA A 26 10.37 7.04 -5.42
N TYR A 27 10.96 6.03 -6.00
CA TYR A 27 11.05 4.70 -5.41
C TYR A 27 12.40 4.08 -5.77
N GLY A 28 12.84 3.14 -4.94
CA GLY A 28 14.13 2.46 -5.13
C GLY A 28 14.93 2.50 -3.84
N ASN A 29 16.10 1.86 -3.85
CA ASN A 29 16.97 1.79 -2.67
C ASN A 29 16.24 1.26 -1.44
N GLY A 30 15.28 0.36 -1.65
CA GLY A 30 14.53 -0.27 -0.56
C GLY A 30 13.43 0.58 0.02
N GLY A 31 13.02 1.66 -0.64
CA GLY A 31 11.99 2.52 -0.07
C GLY A 31 11.32 3.45 -1.06
N PHE A 32 10.67 4.47 -0.51
CA PHE A 32 9.85 5.42 -1.26
C PHE A 32 10.03 6.83 -0.73
N ARG A 33 9.83 7.82 -1.60
CA ARG A 33 9.78 9.21 -1.21
C ARG A 33 8.42 9.77 -1.56
N PHE A 34 7.84 10.54 -0.64
CA PHE A 34 6.53 11.19 -0.80
C PHE A 34 6.42 12.32 0.22
N ALA A 35 5.75 13.40 -0.16
CA ALA A 35 5.47 14.53 0.74
C ALA A 35 6.75 15.01 1.49
N ASP A 36 7.87 15.11 0.77
CA ASP A 36 9.17 15.53 1.32
C ASP A 36 9.72 14.60 2.40
N MET A 37 9.21 13.36 2.45
CA MET A 37 9.68 12.34 3.39
C MET A 37 10.27 11.15 2.64
N SER A 38 11.13 10.42 3.32
CA SER A 38 11.65 9.13 2.83
C SER A 38 11.24 8.05 3.80
N HIS A 39 10.84 6.90 3.27
CA HIS A 39 10.46 5.75 4.08
C HIS A 39 11.19 4.51 3.58
N LYS A 40 11.85 3.79 4.49
CA LYS A 40 12.44 2.49 4.18
C LYS A 40 11.36 1.43 4.29
N GLY A 41 11.33 0.52 3.32
CA GLY A 41 10.38 -0.58 3.31
C GLY A 41 9.14 -0.29 2.48
N SER A 42 8.23 -1.26 2.49
CA SER A 42 6.98 -1.20 1.71
C SER A 42 5.99 -0.22 2.33
N ILE A 43 5.03 0.22 1.53
CA ILE A 43 4.03 1.20 1.99
C ILE A 43 2.62 0.83 1.51
N LEU A 44 1.63 1.34 2.25
CA LEU A 44 0.23 1.36 1.84
C LEU A 44 -0.16 2.81 1.63
N CYS A 45 -0.72 3.10 0.46
CA CYS A 45 -1.25 4.41 0.13
C CYS A 45 -2.76 4.33 0.09
N LEU A 46 -3.40 4.87 1.11
CA LEU A 46 -4.85 4.73 1.34
C LEU A 46 -5.53 6.10 1.37
N PRO A 47 -6.87 6.14 1.30
CA PRO A 47 -7.57 7.41 1.44
C PRO A 47 -7.22 8.16 2.72
N SER A 48 -7.02 7.44 3.82
CA SER A 48 -6.72 8.06 5.11
C SER A 48 -5.26 8.49 5.26
N GLY A 49 -4.34 7.95 4.47
CA GLY A 49 -2.94 8.31 4.60
C GLY A 49 -1.99 7.28 3.99
N ILE A 50 -0.69 7.55 4.16
CA ILE A 50 0.36 6.64 3.71
C ILE A 50 0.99 6.01 4.95
N TYR A 51 1.06 4.68 4.94
CA TYR A 51 1.49 3.88 6.10
C TYR A 51 2.64 2.97 5.72
N GLY A 52 3.51 2.68 6.68
CA GLY A 52 4.46 1.59 6.51
C GLY A 52 3.73 0.26 6.38
N TRP A 53 4.29 -0.67 5.62
CA TRP A 53 3.67 -1.96 5.34
C TRP A 53 4.71 -3.05 5.50
N GLU A 54 4.35 -4.13 6.23
CA GLU A 54 5.33 -5.14 6.62
C GLU A 54 5.88 -6.00 5.47
N PRO A 55 5.06 -6.47 4.51
CA PRO A 55 5.56 -7.41 3.51
C PRO A 55 6.71 -6.84 2.68
N ALA A 56 7.76 -7.63 2.53
CA ALA A 56 8.88 -7.31 1.65
C ALA A 56 8.93 -8.25 0.46
N ASN A 57 8.08 -9.27 0.45
CA ASN A 57 8.03 -10.31 -0.57
C ASN A 57 6.57 -10.48 -1.00
N PRO A 58 6.25 -10.33 -2.29
CA PRO A 58 4.87 -10.45 -2.74
C PRO A 58 4.25 -11.81 -2.46
N ALA A 59 5.04 -12.88 -2.40
CA ALA A 59 4.53 -14.22 -2.10
C ALA A 59 4.09 -14.36 -0.65
N ALA A 60 4.53 -13.46 0.24
CA ALA A 60 4.21 -13.52 1.66
C ALA A 60 3.01 -12.65 2.05
N VAL A 61 2.39 -11.96 1.09
CA VAL A 61 1.25 -11.11 1.38
C VAL A 61 0.02 -11.96 1.68
N ALA A 62 -0.57 -11.76 2.85
CA ALA A 62 -1.78 -12.44 3.27
C ALA A 62 -2.91 -11.43 3.45
N ALA A 63 -4.14 -11.93 3.59
CA ALA A 63 -5.30 -11.06 3.76
C ALA A 63 -5.15 -10.14 4.97
N GLU A 64 -4.57 -10.64 6.06
CA GLU A 64 -4.36 -9.83 7.26
C GLU A 64 -3.40 -8.67 7.05
N ASP A 65 -2.50 -8.77 6.08
CA ASP A 65 -1.60 -7.66 5.74
C ASP A 65 -2.34 -6.53 5.05
N LEU A 66 -3.56 -6.80 4.59
CA LEU A 66 -4.40 -5.80 3.92
C LEU A 66 -5.63 -5.43 4.75
N SER A 67 -5.59 -5.71 6.06
CA SER A 67 -6.72 -5.39 6.93
C SER A 67 -7.06 -3.91 6.91
N ARG A 68 -6.05 -3.03 6.81
CA ARG A 68 -6.31 -1.60 6.74
C ARG A 68 -6.97 -1.20 5.43
N VAL A 69 -6.59 -1.87 4.32
CA VAL A 69 -7.28 -1.67 3.04
C VAL A 69 -8.75 -2.04 3.18
N LEU A 70 -9.02 -3.20 3.79
CA LEU A 70 -10.38 -3.67 3.96
C LEU A 70 -11.20 -2.73 4.85
N SER A 71 -10.58 -2.12 5.85
CA SER A 71 -11.27 -1.18 6.73
C SER A 71 -11.69 0.11 5.99
N GLU A 72 -11.06 0.41 4.86
CA GLU A 72 -11.38 1.59 4.07
C GLU A 72 -11.98 1.22 2.71
N ALA A 73 -12.40 -0.02 2.54
CA ALA A 73 -12.84 -0.53 1.25
C ALA A 73 -13.98 0.28 0.62
N GLY A 74 -14.83 0.88 1.44
CA GLY A 74 -15.92 1.71 0.94
C GLY A 74 -15.46 2.95 0.17
N GLU A 75 -14.21 3.35 0.35
CA GLU A 75 -13.64 4.53 -0.32
C GLU A 75 -12.61 4.15 -1.38
N ILE A 76 -12.48 2.85 -1.67
CA ILE A 76 -11.48 2.36 -2.62
C ILE A 76 -12.19 1.60 -3.73
N GLU A 77 -12.05 2.08 -4.95
CA GLU A 77 -12.56 1.39 -6.13
C GLU A 77 -11.52 0.42 -6.67
N LEU A 78 -10.27 0.86 -6.71
CA LEU A 78 -9.16 0.11 -7.30
C LEU A 78 -7.97 0.09 -6.34
N LEU A 79 -7.46 -1.12 -6.08
CA LEU A 79 -6.21 -1.30 -5.36
C LEU A 79 -5.14 -1.78 -6.32
N LEU A 80 -4.09 -0.99 -6.47
CA LEU A 80 -2.90 -1.40 -7.21
C LEU A 80 -1.98 -2.12 -6.25
N ILE A 81 -1.52 -3.30 -6.63
CA ILE A 81 -0.53 -4.02 -5.82
C ILE A 81 0.79 -4.01 -6.59
N GLY A 82 1.78 -3.30 -6.05
CA GLY A 82 3.13 -3.30 -6.59
C GLY A 82 3.88 -4.49 -6.05
N THR A 83 4.21 -5.44 -6.93
CA THR A 83 4.67 -6.77 -6.53
C THR A 83 6.19 -6.93 -6.55
N GLY A 84 6.93 -5.83 -6.53
CA GLY A 84 8.39 -5.89 -6.56
C GLY A 84 8.92 -5.62 -7.95
N THR A 85 10.09 -6.19 -8.28
CA THR A 85 10.74 -5.93 -9.56
C THR A 85 10.03 -6.60 -10.74
N ILE A 86 9.26 -7.65 -10.48
CA ILE A 86 8.50 -8.33 -11.54
C ILE A 86 7.04 -8.50 -11.09
N LEU A 87 6.17 -8.62 -12.07
CA LEU A 87 4.76 -8.88 -11.81
C LEU A 87 4.57 -10.28 -11.19
N ARG A 88 3.85 -10.34 -10.07
CA ARG A 88 3.43 -11.60 -9.46
C ARG A 88 1.99 -11.48 -9.05
N PRO A 89 1.09 -12.32 -9.57
CA PRO A 89 -0.32 -12.23 -9.20
C PRO A 89 -0.53 -12.60 -7.72
N PRO A 90 -1.47 -11.94 -7.03
CA PRO A 90 -1.84 -12.32 -5.67
C PRO A 90 -2.57 -13.66 -5.68
N SER A 91 -2.67 -14.29 -4.51
CA SER A 91 -3.39 -15.56 -4.38
C SER A 91 -4.87 -15.38 -4.72
N ALA A 92 -5.51 -16.48 -5.11
CA ALA A 92 -6.94 -16.47 -5.39
C ALA A 92 -7.75 -16.11 -4.13
N VAL A 93 -7.29 -16.56 -2.96
CA VAL A 93 -7.95 -16.23 -1.69
C VAL A 93 -7.92 -14.73 -1.44
N LEU A 94 -6.77 -14.11 -1.62
CA LEU A 94 -6.62 -12.67 -1.41
C LEU A 94 -7.50 -11.89 -2.39
N ARG A 95 -7.47 -12.25 -3.67
CA ARG A 95 -8.33 -11.62 -4.68
C ARG A 95 -9.80 -11.72 -4.32
N GLY A 96 -10.23 -12.92 -3.88
CA GLY A 96 -11.62 -13.14 -3.51
C GLY A 96 -12.04 -12.29 -2.33
N THR A 97 -11.18 -12.19 -1.31
CA THR A 97 -11.46 -11.37 -0.14
C THR A 97 -11.67 -9.90 -0.53
N LEU A 98 -10.78 -9.36 -1.37
CA LEU A 98 -10.89 -7.97 -1.81
C LEU A 98 -12.10 -7.75 -2.70
N LYS A 99 -12.37 -8.70 -3.59
CA LYS A 99 -13.54 -8.61 -4.47
C LYS A 99 -14.84 -8.57 -3.68
N GLN A 100 -14.94 -9.39 -2.63
CA GLN A 100 -16.12 -9.39 -1.77
C GLN A 100 -16.30 -8.06 -1.05
N ALA A 101 -15.20 -7.35 -0.79
CA ALA A 101 -15.27 -6.03 -0.18
C ALA A 101 -15.54 -4.92 -1.21
N GLY A 102 -15.69 -5.27 -2.49
CA GLY A 102 -15.98 -4.30 -3.54
C GLY A 102 -14.74 -3.64 -4.14
N VAL A 103 -13.55 -4.20 -3.86
CA VAL A 103 -12.29 -3.62 -4.33
C VAL A 103 -11.76 -4.40 -5.53
N THR A 104 -11.53 -3.72 -6.63
CA THR A 104 -10.87 -4.31 -7.81
C THR A 104 -9.37 -4.28 -7.57
N VAL A 105 -8.70 -5.40 -7.85
CA VAL A 105 -7.27 -5.55 -7.64
C VAL A 105 -6.55 -5.59 -8.98
N GLU A 106 -5.49 -4.79 -9.10
CA GLU A 106 -4.65 -4.77 -10.29
C GLU A 106 -3.20 -4.94 -9.88
N PRO A 107 -2.61 -6.13 -10.06
CA PRO A 107 -1.19 -6.33 -9.74
C PRO A 107 -0.29 -5.81 -10.86
N MET A 108 0.83 -5.22 -10.47
CA MET A 108 1.87 -4.72 -11.38
C MET A 108 3.20 -4.82 -10.69
N ALA A 109 4.30 -4.78 -11.44
CA ALA A 109 5.58 -4.53 -10.81
C ALA A 109 5.53 -3.15 -10.13
N THR A 110 6.35 -2.94 -9.10
CA THR A 110 6.24 -1.74 -8.27
C THR A 110 6.41 -0.43 -9.05
N GLY A 111 7.38 -0.36 -9.97
CA GLY A 111 7.56 0.87 -10.76
C GLY A 111 6.32 1.26 -11.55
N PRO A 112 5.77 0.38 -12.40
CA PRO A 112 4.51 0.66 -13.08
C PRO A 112 3.35 0.98 -12.14
N ALA A 113 3.28 0.30 -10.99
CA ALA A 113 2.23 0.56 -10.01
C ALA A 113 2.30 1.99 -9.47
N VAL A 114 3.52 2.47 -9.17
CA VAL A 114 3.72 3.85 -8.72
C VAL A 114 3.23 4.84 -9.77
N ARG A 115 3.64 4.62 -11.02
CA ARG A 115 3.23 5.53 -12.10
C ARG A 115 1.73 5.54 -12.31
N THR A 116 1.10 4.38 -12.31
CA THR A 116 -0.35 4.27 -12.47
C THR A 116 -1.08 4.91 -11.31
N PHE A 117 -0.60 4.66 -10.08
CA PHE A 117 -1.18 5.27 -8.89
C PHE A 117 -1.16 6.80 -8.99
N ASN A 118 -0.01 7.36 -9.36
CA ASN A 118 0.12 8.81 -9.45
C ASN A 118 -0.81 9.43 -10.50
N VAL A 119 -0.95 8.77 -11.65
CA VAL A 119 -1.85 9.23 -12.71
C VAL A 119 -3.30 9.25 -12.23
N LEU A 120 -3.74 8.14 -11.62
CA LEU A 120 -5.12 8.01 -11.16
C LEU A 120 -5.41 8.95 -9.99
N LEU A 121 -4.43 9.13 -9.12
CA LEU A 121 -4.57 10.07 -8.00
C LEU A 121 -4.74 11.49 -8.51
N ALA A 122 -3.96 11.88 -9.51
CA ALA A 122 -4.05 13.22 -10.12
C ALA A 122 -5.41 13.44 -10.80
N GLU A 123 -6.08 12.36 -11.21
CA GLU A 123 -7.42 12.41 -11.78
C GLU A 123 -8.51 12.33 -10.72
N ASP A 124 -8.13 12.38 -9.45
CA ASP A 124 -9.04 12.32 -8.32
C ASP A 124 -9.87 11.01 -8.30
N ARG A 125 -9.24 9.91 -8.71
CA ARG A 125 -9.88 8.59 -8.70
C ARG A 125 -9.77 7.97 -7.30
N ALA A 126 -10.69 7.05 -7.00
CA ALA A 126 -10.72 6.32 -5.73
C ALA A 126 -9.72 5.16 -5.79
N VAL A 127 -8.44 5.49 -5.85
CA VAL A 127 -7.34 4.53 -6.00
C VAL A 127 -6.55 4.41 -4.71
N ALA A 128 -6.12 3.19 -4.40
CA ALA A 128 -5.19 2.91 -3.32
C ALA A 128 -4.05 2.06 -3.88
N ALA A 129 -2.96 1.97 -3.14
CA ALA A 129 -1.83 1.17 -3.56
C ALA A 129 -1.18 0.46 -2.38
N ALA A 130 -0.78 -0.78 -2.60
CA ALA A 130 0.02 -1.57 -1.68
C ALA A 130 1.31 -1.88 -2.42
N LEU A 131 2.40 -1.25 -2.02
CA LEU A 131 3.64 -1.23 -2.80
C LEU A 131 4.78 -1.93 -2.08
N ILE A 132 5.28 -3.01 -2.67
CA ILE A 132 6.45 -3.72 -2.18
C ILE A 132 7.68 -2.91 -2.57
N ALA A 133 8.57 -2.66 -1.61
CA ALA A 133 9.80 -1.91 -1.86
C ALA A 133 10.74 -2.67 -2.81
N VAL A 134 11.47 -1.93 -3.62
CA VAL A 134 12.48 -2.48 -4.54
C VAL A 134 13.79 -1.74 -4.36
N ASP A 135 14.88 -2.42 -4.75
CA ASP A 135 16.22 -1.85 -4.66
C ASP A 135 16.52 -0.83 -5.76
#